data_8aaee67c95c72495f8609bb129326660
#
_entry.id   8aaee67c95c72495f8609bb129326660
#
_cell.length_a   1.000
_cell.length_b   1.000
_cell.length_c   1.000
_cell.angle_alpha   90.00
_cell.angle_beta   90.00
_cell.angle_gamma   90.00
#
_symmetry.space_group_name_H-M   'P 1'
#
loop_
_entity.id
_entity.type
_entity.pdbx_description
1 polymer ?
#
loop_
_entity_poly.entity_id
_entity_poly.type
_entity_poly.pdbx_seq_one_letter_code
_entity_poly.pdbx_strand_id
1 'polypeptide(L)'
;AVPDAAQRPTLAVIPNGLINGFAHFWGLNESDPEACVDRLLRGRVRKVDVGAAHLKLHKGKEETRYFLNCVNLGLAAAIVKLRRRNQRFWGGLGLLRELSSALMLLWQRHSAQVRFSIRGEVFEQRVTTLCVGSCTGYGQTPSAVPYNGMFDISAVCRPRLLQAFAGLWLLIRGRFLSQNGISVWRTPRVSFSKV
;
A
#
# COMPACT_ATOMS: atom_id res chain seq x y z
N ALA A 1 -10.37 -5.16 23.40
CA ALA A 1 -10.30 -3.70 23.25
C ALA A 1 -9.97 -3.11 24.61
N VAL A 2 -9.01 -2.22 24.70
CA VAL A 2 -8.70 -1.47 25.94
C VAL A 2 -9.84 -0.48 26.18
N PRO A 3 -10.60 -0.59 27.28
CA PRO A 3 -11.84 0.15 27.45
C PRO A 3 -11.62 1.65 27.63
N ASP A 4 -10.55 2.04 28.29
CA ASP A 4 -10.27 3.45 28.60
C ASP A 4 -9.24 4.04 27.62
N ALA A 5 -9.54 5.21 27.06
CA ALA A 5 -8.67 5.93 26.15
C ALA A 5 -7.32 6.30 26.78
N ALA A 6 -7.29 6.55 28.10
CA ALA A 6 -6.07 6.87 28.85
C ALA A 6 -5.13 5.65 29.00
N GLN A 7 -5.67 4.43 28.90
CA GLN A 7 -4.90 3.18 29.02
C GLN A 7 -4.43 2.62 27.68
N ARG A 8 -4.75 3.30 26.57
CA ARG A 8 -4.34 2.82 25.23
C ARG A 8 -2.85 3.05 25.05
N PRO A 9 -2.10 2.02 24.65
CA PRO A 9 -0.66 2.16 24.41
C PRO A 9 -0.41 3.08 23.22
N THR A 10 0.63 3.89 23.32
CA THR A 10 1.15 4.68 22.20
C THR A 10 2.01 3.80 21.33
N LEU A 11 1.77 3.82 20.00
CA LEU A 11 2.58 3.10 19.03
C LEU A 11 3.79 3.95 18.64
N ALA A 12 4.98 3.39 18.75
CA ALA A 12 6.21 3.94 18.20
C ALA A 12 6.63 3.15 16.96
N VAL A 13 7.17 3.83 15.95
CA VAL A 13 7.64 3.20 14.72
C VAL A 13 9.10 3.56 14.48
N ILE A 14 9.96 2.55 14.39
CA ILE A 14 11.36 2.67 13.99
C ILE A 14 11.48 2.05 12.59
N PRO A 15 11.92 2.82 11.58
CA PRO A 15 12.05 2.31 10.21
C PRO A 15 13.23 1.34 10.13
N ASN A 16 12.96 0.08 9.77
CA ASN A 16 13.97 -0.95 9.53
C ASN A 16 13.57 -1.90 8.38
N GLY A 17 12.70 -1.45 7.50
CA GLY A 17 12.23 -2.21 6.35
C GLY A 17 12.79 -1.66 5.03
N LEU A 18 12.52 -2.36 3.93
CA LEU A 18 12.93 -1.94 2.58
C LEU A 18 12.20 -0.69 2.07
N ILE A 19 10.96 -0.50 2.49
CA ILE A 19 10.11 0.63 2.08
C ILE A 19 9.31 1.06 3.30
N ASN A 20 9.78 2.08 3.98
CA ASN A 20 9.21 2.56 5.24
C ASN A 20 8.23 3.71 5.02
N GLY A 21 7.29 3.57 4.07
CA GLY A 21 6.42 4.65 3.59
C GLY A 21 5.63 5.35 4.71
N PHE A 22 5.15 4.61 5.72
CA PHE A 22 4.49 5.23 6.88
C PHE A 22 5.46 6.04 7.73
N ALA A 23 6.66 5.51 8.00
CA ALA A 23 7.68 6.20 8.77
C ALA A 23 8.20 7.44 8.03
N HIS A 24 8.44 7.33 6.72
CA HIS A 24 8.85 8.45 5.87
C HIS A 24 7.83 9.59 5.83
N PHE A 25 6.53 9.27 5.86
CA PHE A 25 5.49 10.30 5.95
C PHE A 25 5.66 11.18 7.19
N TRP A 26 6.11 10.59 8.30
CA TRP A 26 6.39 11.29 9.55
C TRP A 26 7.82 11.84 9.64
N GLY A 27 8.59 11.77 8.56
CA GLY A 27 9.98 12.23 8.50
C GLY A 27 10.95 11.38 9.30
N LEU A 28 10.60 10.10 9.56
CA LEU A 28 11.51 9.11 10.14
C LEU A 28 12.27 8.43 9.00
N ASN A 29 13.60 8.38 9.10
CA ASN A 29 14.46 7.83 8.07
C ASN A 29 15.31 6.70 8.66
N GLU A 30 15.43 5.60 7.92
CA GLU A 30 16.25 4.44 8.29
C GLU A 30 17.76 4.71 8.27
N SER A 31 18.20 5.72 7.55
CA SER A 31 19.61 6.11 7.50
C SER A 31 20.10 6.83 8.76
N ASP A 32 19.18 7.23 9.64
CA ASP A 32 19.49 7.96 10.86
C ASP A 32 18.65 7.42 12.04
N PRO A 33 19.04 6.26 12.60
CA PRO A 33 18.33 5.65 13.72
C PRO A 33 18.41 6.49 15.01
N GLU A 34 19.48 7.24 15.22
CA GLU A 34 19.65 8.08 16.40
C GLU A 34 18.64 9.23 16.38
N ALA A 35 18.48 9.93 15.26
CA ALA A 35 17.46 10.95 15.12
C ALA A 35 16.03 10.38 15.25
N CYS A 36 15.80 9.13 14.87
CA CYS A 36 14.52 8.48 15.12
C CYS A 36 14.26 8.28 16.60
N VAL A 37 15.24 7.81 17.36
CA VAL A 37 15.14 7.62 18.82
C VAL A 37 14.93 8.98 19.51
N ASP A 38 15.70 9.99 19.15
CA ASP A 38 15.55 11.35 19.69
C ASP A 38 14.14 11.91 19.49
N ARG A 39 13.54 11.68 18.32
CA ARG A 39 12.16 12.09 18.05
C ARG A 39 11.16 11.35 18.93
N LEU A 40 11.37 10.07 19.18
CA LEU A 40 10.53 9.28 20.08
C LEU A 40 10.65 9.77 21.52
N LEU A 41 11.85 10.10 21.98
CA LEU A 41 12.11 10.62 23.32
C LEU A 41 11.50 12.01 23.54
N ARG A 42 11.42 12.85 22.51
CA ARG A 42 10.72 14.15 22.57
C ARG A 42 9.21 14.05 22.76
N GLY A 43 8.64 12.84 22.64
CA GLY A 43 7.31 12.49 23.11
C GLY A 43 6.12 13.17 22.41
N ARG A 44 6.26 13.63 21.17
CA ARG A 44 5.15 14.22 20.41
C ARG A 44 4.23 13.12 19.87
N VAL A 45 3.14 12.89 20.58
CA VAL A 45 2.10 11.92 20.18
C VAL A 45 1.10 12.57 19.24
N ARG A 46 0.69 11.86 18.19
CA ARG A 46 -0.35 12.27 17.25
C ARG A 46 -1.37 11.15 17.08
N LYS A 47 -2.63 11.51 16.88
CA LYS A 47 -3.66 10.56 16.47
C LYS A 47 -3.46 10.23 15.00
N VAL A 48 -3.51 8.94 14.69
CA VAL A 48 -3.42 8.42 13.31
C VAL A 48 -4.59 7.51 13.03
N ASP A 49 -5.01 7.47 11.76
CA ASP A 49 -6.04 6.57 11.29
C ASP A 49 -5.48 5.15 11.17
N VAL A 50 -6.29 4.19 11.59
CA VAL A 50 -6.00 2.77 11.42
C VAL A 50 -7.03 2.19 10.46
N GLY A 51 -6.57 1.68 9.33
CA GLY A 51 -7.42 0.99 8.39
C GLY A 51 -7.80 -0.40 8.90
N ALA A 52 -9.06 -0.78 8.73
CA ALA A 52 -9.56 -2.12 9.03
C ALA A 52 -10.05 -2.80 7.74
N ALA A 53 -9.46 -3.94 7.41
CA ALA A 53 -9.85 -4.79 6.30
C ALA A 53 -10.61 -6.01 6.82
N HIS A 54 -11.92 -6.05 6.54
CA HIS A 54 -12.77 -7.19 6.86
C HIS A 54 -12.73 -8.18 5.70
N LEU A 55 -12.21 -9.38 5.94
CA LEU A 55 -11.94 -10.39 4.94
C LEU A 55 -12.88 -11.59 5.14
N LYS A 56 -13.55 -12.00 4.08
CA LYS A 56 -14.24 -13.28 4.01
C LYS A 56 -13.31 -14.32 3.39
N LEU A 57 -12.84 -15.24 4.21
CA LEU A 57 -11.93 -16.30 3.80
C LEU A 57 -12.71 -17.52 3.29
N HIS A 58 -11.99 -18.47 2.68
CA HIS A 58 -12.57 -19.76 2.32
C HIS A 58 -13.24 -20.43 3.52
N LYS A 59 -14.35 -21.14 3.30
CA LYS A 59 -15.19 -21.83 4.31
C LYS A 59 -15.94 -20.89 5.26
N GLY A 60 -16.22 -19.64 4.82
CA GLY A 60 -17.07 -18.71 5.59
C GLY A 60 -16.40 -18.10 6.82
N LYS A 61 -15.12 -18.35 7.04
CA LYS A 61 -14.37 -17.71 8.13
C LYS A 61 -14.21 -16.21 7.83
N GLU A 62 -14.53 -15.37 8.79
CA GLU A 62 -14.30 -13.93 8.73
C GLU A 62 -13.06 -13.56 9.55
N GLU A 63 -12.27 -12.66 9.03
CA GLU A 63 -11.06 -12.14 9.69
C GLU A 63 -10.96 -10.62 9.48
N THR A 64 -10.60 -9.89 10.53
CA THR A 64 -10.30 -8.47 10.44
C THR A 64 -8.80 -8.27 10.58
N ARG A 65 -8.21 -7.57 9.62
CA ARG A 65 -6.80 -7.16 9.65
C ARG A 65 -6.70 -5.65 9.68
N TYR A 66 -5.81 -5.15 10.52
CA TYR A 66 -5.55 -3.72 10.63
C TYR A 66 -4.29 -3.34 9.87
N PHE A 67 -4.27 -2.13 9.32
CA PHE A 67 -3.12 -1.61 8.57
C PHE A 67 -2.96 -0.09 8.80
N LEU A 68 -1.72 0.40 8.74
CA LEU A 68 -1.36 1.80 8.89
C LEU A 68 -0.97 2.45 7.55
N ASN A 69 -0.64 1.66 6.55
CA ASN A 69 -0.18 2.18 5.26
C ASN A 69 -1.20 1.87 4.16
N CYS A 70 -1.24 0.64 3.68
CA CYS A 70 -2.13 0.27 2.59
C CYS A 70 -2.43 -1.23 2.51
N VAL A 71 -3.50 -1.54 1.77
CA VAL A 71 -3.83 -2.89 1.27
C VAL A 71 -3.68 -2.89 -0.24
N ASN A 72 -2.95 -3.87 -0.77
CA ASN A 72 -2.73 -4.04 -2.20
C ASN A 72 -3.42 -5.30 -2.72
N LEU A 73 -4.06 -5.16 -3.88
CA LEU A 73 -4.70 -6.24 -4.62
C LEU A 73 -4.07 -6.37 -6.01
N GLY A 74 -4.00 -7.59 -6.55
CA GLY A 74 -3.45 -7.86 -7.88
C GLY A 74 -1.93 -7.84 -7.93
N LEU A 75 -1.37 -7.23 -8.98
CA LEU A 75 0.05 -7.25 -9.30
C LEU A 75 0.95 -6.75 -8.14
N ALA A 76 0.57 -5.65 -7.49
CA ALA A 76 1.36 -5.11 -6.38
C ALA A 76 1.47 -6.10 -5.20
N ALA A 77 0.39 -6.81 -4.88
CA ALA A 77 0.42 -7.88 -3.86
C ALA A 77 1.32 -9.05 -4.29
N ALA A 78 1.28 -9.43 -5.59
CA ALA A 78 2.14 -10.48 -6.14
C ALA A 78 3.63 -10.08 -6.09
N ILE A 79 3.97 -8.83 -6.38
CA ILE A 79 5.35 -8.30 -6.26
C ILE A 79 5.86 -8.46 -4.84
N VAL A 80 5.10 -8.02 -3.84
CA VAL A 80 5.50 -8.14 -2.43
C VAL A 80 5.71 -9.60 -2.02
N LYS A 81 4.82 -10.49 -2.45
CA LYS A 81 4.94 -11.93 -2.19
C LYS A 81 6.19 -12.54 -2.84
N LEU A 82 6.47 -12.17 -4.08
CA LEU A 82 7.64 -12.64 -4.83
C LEU A 82 8.95 -12.11 -4.23
N ARG A 83 8.99 -10.83 -3.84
CA ARG A 83 10.13 -10.23 -3.13
C ARG A 83 10.49 -11.00 -1.86
N ARG A 84 9.50 -11.34 -1.02
CA ARG A 84 9.73 -12.13 0.19
C ARG A 84 10.29 -13.51 -0.10
N ARG A 85 9.85 -14.15 -1.20
CA ARG A 85 10.35 -15.46 -1.63
C ARG A 85 11.76 -15.38 -2.17
N ASN A 86 12.06 -14.37 -2.98
CA ASN A 86 13.36 -14.20 -3.63
C ASN A 86 14.43 -13.59 -2.71
N GLN A 87 14.05 -13.01 -1.58
CA GLN A 87 15.00 -12.45 -0.61
C GLN A 87 16.01 -13.49 -0.10
N ARG A 88 15.63 -14.77 -0.08
CA ARG A 88 16.50 -15.89 0.27
C ARG A 88 17.51 -16.27 -0.81
N PHE A 89 17.24 -15.97 -2.08
CA PHE A 89 18.08 -16.41 -3.22
C PHE A 89 19.05 -15.35 -3.74
N TRP A 90 18.76 -14.05 -3.57
CA TRP A 90 19.50 -12.96 -4.21
C TRP A 90 20.15 -12.01 -3.19
N GLY A 91 20.75 -12.52 -2.16
CA GLY A 91 21.23 -11.81 -0.97
C GLY A 91 22.11 -10.57 -1.15
N GLY A 92 22.54 -10.18 -2.36
CA GLY A 92 23.41 -9.02 -2.60
C GLY A 92 23.04 -8.12 -3.79
N LEU A 93 22.15 -8.56 -4.69
CA LEU A 93 21.86 -7.87 -5.96
C LEU A 93 20.44 -7.27 -5.96
N GLY A 94 20.18 -6.31 -5.06
CA GLY A 94 18.87 -5.73 -4.82
C GLY A 94 18.14 -5.21 -6.06
N LEU A 95 18.84 -4.49 -6.94
CA LEU A 95 18.28 -3.92 -8.18
C LEU A 95 17.88 -4.99 -9.20
N LEU A 96 18.71 -6.02 -9.42
CA LEU A 96 18.41 -7.12 -10.33
C LEU A 96 17.22 -7.95 -9.84
N ARG A 97 17.09 -8.14 -8.55
CA ARG A 97 15.94 -8.80 -7.92
C ARG A 97 14.64 -8.03 -8.17
N GLU A 98 14.68 -6.72 -8.09
CA GLU A 98 13.49 -5.87 -8.29
C GLU A 98 13.09 -5.83 -9.76
N LEU A 99 14.05 -5.65 -10.65
CA LEU A 99 13.82 -5.65 -12.09
C LEU A 99 13.31 -7.00 -12.60
N SER A 100 13.90 -8.12 -12.16
CA SER A 100 13.45 -9.45 -12.56
C SER A 100 12.06 -9.77 -12.05
N SER A 101 11.72 -9.36 -10.83
CA SER A 101 10.39 -9.56 -10.27
C SER A 101 9.33 -8.72 -10.99
N ALA A 102 9.64 -7.47 -11.29
CA ALA A 102 8.76 -6.58 -12.04
C ALA A 102 8.55 -7.08 -13.48
N LEU A 103 9.63 -7.49 -14.16
CA LEU A 103 9.59 -8.00 -15.53
C LEU A 103 8.78 -9.30 -15.65
N MET A 104 8.99 -10.24 -14.73
CA MET A 104 8.25 -11.50 -14.68
C MET A 104 6.75 -11.28 -14.48
N LEU A 105 6.37 -10.31 -13.65
CA LEU A 105 4.99 -10.01 -13.35
C LEU A 105 4.31 -9.21 -14.47
N LEU A 106 5.06 -8.36 -15.18
CA LEU A 106 4.58 -7.69 -16.40
C LEU A 106 4.32 -8.71 -17.51
N TRP A 107 5.15 -9.72 -17.62
CA TRP A 107 4.97 -10.82 -18.59
C TRP A 107 3.71 -11.64 -18.33
N GLN A 108 3.39 -11.90 -17.07
CA GLN A 108 2.22 -12.71 -16.70
C GLN A 108 0.86 -12.03 -16.95
N ARG A 109 0.82 -10.75 -17.35
CA ARG A 109 -0.40 -9.98 -17.66
C ARG A 109 -1.56 -10.22 -16.67
N HIS A 110 -1.24 -10.30 -15.39
CA HIS A 110 -2.25 -10.51 -14.36
C HIS A 110 -3.22 -9.32 -14.34
N SER A 111 -4.45 -9.58 -14.74
CA SER A 111 -5.55 -8.63 -14.58
C SER A 111 -6.74 -9.34 -13.99
N ALA A 112 -7.39 -8.74 -13.01
CA ALA A 112 -8.59 -9.26 -12.39
C ALA A 112 -9.74 -8.30 -12.65
N GLN A 113 -10.93 -8.84 -12.87
CA GLN A 113 -12.15 -8.06 -12.83
C GLN A 113 -12.50 -7.83 -11.36
N VAL A 114 -12.62 -6.57 -10.98
CA VAL A 114 -12.91 -6.17 -9.60
C VAL A 114 -14.16 -5.31 -9.62
N ARG A 115 -15.14 -5.70 -8.82
CA ARG A 115 -16.32 -4.92 -8.52
C ARG A 115 -16.16 -4.31 -7.14
N PHE A 116 -16.24 -2.99 -7.04
CA PHE A 116 -16.16 -2.30 -5.77
C PHE A 116 -17.22 -1.20 -5.69
N SER A 117 -17.66 -0.91 -4.47
CA SER A 117 -18.64 0.12 -4.20
C SER A 117 -18.04 1.22 -3.34
N ILE A 118 -18.26 2.46 -3.76
CA ILE A 118 -17.84 3.68 -3.08
C ILE A 118 -19.08 4.57 -2.96
N ARG A 119 -19.45 4.96 -1.73
CA ARG A 119 -20.60 5.85 -1.46
C ARG A 119 -21.92 5.40 -2.11
N GLY A 120 -22.11 4.10 -2.31
CA GLY A 120 -23.30 3.54 -2.96
C GLY A 120 -23.17 3.37 -4.48
N GLU A 121 -22.22 4.00 -5.13
CA GLU A 121 -21.92 3.77 -6.54
C GLU A 121 -21.10 2.51 -6.73
N VAL A 122 -21.46 1.71 -7.73
CA VAL A 122 -20.78 0.45 -8.05
C VAL A 122 -19.89 0.64 -9.27
N PHE A 123 -18.63 0.35 -9.11
CA PHE A 123 -17.62 0.37 -10.17
C PHE A 123 -17.22 -1.06 -10.52
N GLU A 124 -17.18 -1.38 -11.79
CA GLU A 124 -16.69 -2.64 -12.28
C GLU A 124 -15.58 -2.38 -13.30
N GLN A 125 -14.38 -2.76 -12.94
CA GLN A 125 -13.20 -2.47 -13.75
C GLN A 125 -12.25 -3.66 -13.78
N ARG A 126 -11.61 -3.84 -14.93
CA ARG A 126 -10.52 -4.80 -15.07
C ARG A 126 -9.21 -4.12 -14.72
N VAL A 127 -8.69 -4.44 -13.54
CA VAL A 127 -7.51 -3.81 -12.98
C VAL A 127 -6.31 -4.77 -12.95
N THR A 128 -5.13 -4.23 -13.15
CA THR A 128 -3.87 -4.94 -12.97
C THR A 128 -3.41 -4.86 -11.51
N THR A 129 -3.56 -3.71 -10.90
CA THR A 129 -3.32 -3.50 -9.48
C THR A 129 -4.30 -2.49 -8.92
N LEU A 130 -4.67 -2.69 -7.66
CA LEU A 130 -5.48 -1.75 -6.90
C LEU A 130 -4.87 -1.60 -5.51
N CYS A 131 -4.69 -0.36 -5.10
CA CYS A 131 -4.18 0.01 -3.78
C CYS A 131 -5.23 0.81 -3.03
N VAL A 132 -5.48 0.45 -1.78
CA VAL A 132 -6.28 1.22 -0.83
C VAL A 132 -5.34 1.66 0.27
N GLY A 133 -5.01 2.95 0.32
CA GLY A 133 -4.04 3.51 1.24
C GLY A 133 -4.62 4.54 2.18
N SER A 134 -4.26 4.47 3.45
CA SER A 134 -4.40 5.56 4.42
C SER A 134 -3.15 6.42 4.50
N CYS A 135 -2.06 5.98 3.87
CA CYS A 135 -0.78 6.68 3.74
C CYS A 135 -0.24 6.46 2.32
N THR A 136 1.02 6.77 2.06
CA THR A 136 1.65 6.80 0.72
C THR A 136 1.56 5.50 -0.09
N GLY A 137 1.17 4.36 0.51
CA GLY A 137 0.83 3.14 -0.20
C GLY A 137 1.89 2.62 -1.16
N TYR A 138 3.17 2.60 -0.77
CA TYR A 138 4.30 2.29 -1.64
C TYR A 138 4.39 3.21 -2.88
N GLY A 139 4.00 4.48 -2.73
CA GLY A 139 3.96 5.47 -3.81
C GLY A 139 2.72 5.39 -4.71
N GLN A 140 1.82 4.44 -4.49
CA GLN A 140 0.59 4.30 -5.28
C GLN A 140 -0.52 5.24 -4.81
N THR A 141 -0.50 5.66 -3.55
CA THR A 141 -1.43 6.63 -2.95
C THR A 141 -0.67 7.79 -2.32
N PRO A 142 0.11 8.57 -3.09
CA PRO A 142 1.01 9.59 -2.55
C PRO A 142 0.29 10.77 -1.90
N SER A 143 -0.99 10.98 -2.21
CA SER A 143 -1.84 12.02 -1.63
C SER A 143 -2.60 11.59 -0.37
N ALA A 144 -2.50 10.33 0.02
CA ALA A 144 -3.17 9.82 1.21
C ALA A 144 -2.54 10.39 2.49
N VAL A 145 -3.39 10.77 3.42
CA VAL A 145 -3.02 11.44 4.67
C VAL A 145 -3.56 10.64 5.85
N PRO A 146 -2.69 10.10 6.74
CA PRO A 146 -3.09 9.12 7.77
C PRO A 146 -3.77 9.73 8.98
N TYR A 147 -4.46 10.84 8.85
CA TYR A 147 -5.21 11.50 9.93
C TYR A 147 -6.43 12.30 9.43
N ASN A 148 -6.95 11.96 8.24
CA ASN A 148 -8.12 12.65 7.66
C ASN A 148 -9.38 11.75 7.59
N GLY A 149 -9.30 10.52 8.11
CA GLY A 149 -10.41 9.57 8.10
C GLY A 149 -10.76 9.02 6.72
N MET A 150 -9.90 9.18 5.72
CA MET A 150 -10.15 8.80 4.34
C MET A 150 -9.10 7.82 3.82
N PHE A 151 -9.53 6.94 2.92
CA PHE A 151 -8.65 6.14 2.07
C PHE A 151 -8.54 6.79 0.70
N ASP A 152 -7.33 6.83 0.16
CA ASP A 152 -7.11 7.01 -1.26
C ASP A 152 -7.08 5.63 -1.93
N ILE A 153 -7.83 5.48 -3.00
CA ILE A 153 -7.88 4.26 -3.80
C ILE A 153 -7.25 4.58 -5.13
N SER A 154 -6.23 3.85 -5.54
CA SER A 154 -5.67 3.93 -6.88
C SER A 154 -5.82 2.59 -7.60
N ALA A 155 -6.34 2.64 -8.82
CA ALA A 155 -6.47 1.48 -9.67
C ALA A 155 -5.76 1.70 -11.01
N VAL A 156 -4.92 0.74 -11.40
CA VAL A 156 -4.25 0.73 -12.70
C VAL A 156 -5.01 -0.21 -13.62
N CYS A 157 -5.61 0.36 -14.66
CA CYS A 157 -6.40 -0.35 -15.64
C CYS A 157 -5.55 -0.71 -16.86
N ARG A 158 -5.33 -2.01 -17.11
CA ARG A 158 -4.71 -2.60 -18.31
C ARG A 158 -3.61 -1.73 -18.97
N PRO A 159 -2.47 -1.51 -18.34
CA PRO A 159 -1.40 -0.76 -18.98
C PRO A 159 -0.90 -1.54 -20.21
N ARG A 160 -0.64 -0.83 -21.32
CA ARG A 160 0.18 -1.39 -22.40
C ARG A 160 1.59 -1.64 -21.88
N LEU A 161 2.35 -2.57 -22.47
CA LEU A 161 3.71 -2.90 -21.98
C LEU A 161 4.59 -1.66 -21.82
N LEU A 162 4.60 -0.77 -22.81
CA LEU A 162 5.35 0.49 -22.75
C LEU A 162 4.86 1.41 -21.61
N GLN A 163 3.55 1.45 -21.37
CA GLN A 163 2.97 2.21 -20.25
C GLN A 163 3.33 1.60 -18.89
N ALA A 164 3.49 0.27 -18.82
CA ALA A 164 3.90 -0.40 -17.60
C ALA A 164 5.35 -0.04 -17.22
N PHE A 165 6.26 0.03 -18.20
CA PHE A 165 7.63 0.51 -17.97
C PHE A 165 7.66 2.00 -17.57
N ALA A 166 6.90 2.85 -18.27
CA ALA A 166 6.77 4.26 -17.91
C ALA A 166 6.19 4.43 -16.51
N GLY A 167 5.18 3.62 -16.14
CA GLY A 167 4.58 3.62 -14.81
C GLY A 167 5.55 3.22 -13.71
N LEU A 168 6.38 2.22 -13.95
CA LEU A 168 7.43 1.82 -13.01
C LEU A 168 8.44 2.95 -12.78
N TRP A 169 8.85 3.63 -13.86
CA TRP A 169 9.75 4.77 -13.78
C TRP A 169 9.12 5.97 -13.05
N LEU A 170 7.85 6.28 -13.30
CA LEU A 170 7.10 7.32 -12.60
C LEU A 170 6.88 6.97 -11.12
N LEU A 171 6.71 5.69 -10.79
CA LEU A 171 6.61 5.21 -9.41
C LEU A 171 7.89 5.49 -8.64
N ILE A 172 9.06 5.18 -9.26
CA ILE A 172 10.37 5.46 -8.67
C ILE A 172 10.57 6.96 -8.44
N ARG A 173 10.05 7.80 -9.34
CA ARG A 173 10.11 9.27 -9.21
C ARG A 173 9.03 9.89 -8.32
N GLY A 174 8.19 9.09 -7.68
CA GLY A 174 7.08 9.59 -6.85
C GLY A 174 5.94 10.27 -7.63
N ARG A 175 5.90 10.15 -8.96
CA ARG A 175 4.90 10.77 -9.85
C ARG A 175 3.93 9.77 -10.45
N PHE A 176 3.67 8.69 -9.75
CA PHE A 176 2.84 7.57 -10.22
C PHE A 176 1.46 8.00 -10.72
N LEU A 177 0.79 8.92 -10.03
CA LEU A 177 -0.56 9.39 -10.42
C LEU A 177 -0.59 10.22 -11.71
N SER A 178 0.56 10.65 -12.23
CA SER A 178 0.64 11.39 -13.51
C SER A 178 0.50 10.47 -14.73
N GLN A 179 0.39 9.15 -14.52
CA GLN A 179 0.28 8.19 -15.63
C GLN A 179 -1.17 8.08 -16.12
N ASN A 180 -1.34 8.06 -17.43
CA ASN A 180 -2.62 7.75 -18.06
C ASN A 180 -3.08 6.33 -17.74
N GLY A 181 -4.37 6.14 -17.44
CA GLY A 181 -4.96 4.84 -17.09
C GLY A 181 -4.92 4.52 -15.59
N ILE A 182 -4.64 5.50 -14.75
CA ILE A 182 -4.81 5.42 -13.30
C ILE A 182 -6.10 6.15 -12.93
N SER A 183 -6.98 5.44 -12.23
CA SER A 183 -8.18 6.02 -11.63
C SER A 183 -7.95 6.17 -10.13
N VAL A 184 -8.33 7.31 -9.57
CA VAL A 184 -8.16 7.62 -8.14
C VAL A 184 -9.49 8.04 -7.54
N TRP A 185 -9.80 7.50 -6.37
CA TRP A 185 -10.97 7.86 -5.57
C TRP A 185 -10.56 8.11 -4.13
N ARG A 186 -11.35 8.89 -3.42
CA ARG A 186 -11.18 9.15 -2.00
C ARG A 186 -12.47 8.86 -1.25
N THR A 187 -12.40 7.99 -0.22
CA THR A 187 -13.57 7.54 0.54
C THR A 187 -13.19 7.05 1.93
N PRO A 188 -14.09 7.21 2.94
CA PRO A 188 -13.85 6.60 4.26
C PRO A 188 -14.10 5.09 4.28
N ARG A 189 -14.83 4.55 3.28
CA ARG A 189 -15.17 3.12 3.21
C ARG A 189 -15.25 2.66 1.77
N VAL A 190 -14.76 1.46 1.51
CA VAL A 190 -14.88 0.77 0.22
C VAL A 190 -15.26 -0.69 0.48
N SER A 191 -16.16 -1.22 -0.33
CA SER A 191 -16.55 -2.64 -0.29
C SER A 191 -16.16 -3.31 -1.60
N PHE A 192 -15.60 -4.51 -1.51
CA PHE A 192 -15.23 -5.32 -2.66
C PHE A 192 -16.15 -6.54 -2.74
N SER A 193 -16.65 -6.86 -3.92
CA SER A 193 -17.41 -8.05 -4.19
C SER A 193 -16.74 -8.90 -5.27
N LYS A 194 -16.92 -10.21 -5.18
CA LYS A 194 -16.47 -11.12 -6.23
C LYS A 194 -17.34 -10.90 -7.48
N VAL A 195 -16.71 -10.83 -8.63
CA VAL A 195 -17.38 -10.87 -9.94
C VAL A 195 -17.54 -12.30 -10.38
#